data_d4f70a5f9cf0a21b81007b5e470d94ac
#
_entry.id   d4f70a5f9cf0a21b81007b5e470d94ac
#
_cell.length_a   1.000
_cell.length_b   1.000
_cell.length_c   1.000
_cell.angle_alpha   90.00
_cell.angle_beta   90.00
_cell.angle_gamma   90.00
#
_symmetry.space_group_name_H-M   'P 1'
#
loop_
_entity.id
_entity.type
_entity.pdbx_description
1 polymer ?
#
loop_
_entity_poly.entity_id
_entity_poly.type
_entity_poly.pdbx_seq_one_letter_code
_entity_poly.pdbx_strand_id
1 'polypeptide(L)'
;MAPEDRRRQILAGAVSYFAEVGLSGNTRDLSQRLGVTQSLIFKHFPTKTALQEAVYEQVFLSRIEPHWPALIRDRSRPLLARLEQFYTEYTRAIFTYEWMRIFMFSGLEGAELNRRYLGHLQQVILSPMLEELNAAIAPEVAGPEDIWRLHGSIIYIGIRRFVYQTPTP
;
A
#
# COMPACT_ATOMS: atom_id res chain seq x y z
N MET A 1 4.82 -5.59 30.15
CA MET A 1 4.69 -4.99 28.80
C MET A 1 3.49 -4.08 28.79
N ALA A 2 3.67 -2.82 28.33
CA ALA A 2 2.57 -1.87 28.26
C ALA A 2 1.49 -2.35 27.26
N PRO A 3 0.20 -1.97 27.46
CA PRO A 3 -0.89 -2.37 26.55
C PRO A 3 -0.63 -1.97 25.08
N GLU A 4 -0.06 -0.78 24.86
CA GLU A 4 0.28 -0.30 23.51
C GLU A 4 1.41 -1.10 22.85
N ASP A 5 2.41 -1.54 23.64
CA ASP A 5 3.47 -2.39 23.11
C ASP A 5 2.91 -3.75 22.67
N ARG A 6 1.98 -4.29 23.43
CA ARG A 6 1.31 -5.54 23.11
C ARG A 6 0.45 -5.40 21.85
N ARG A 7 -0.29 -4.29 21.73
CA ARG A 7 -1.09 -3.99 20.56
C ARG A 7 -0.21 -3.92 19.31
N ARG A 8 0.92 -3.20 19.38
CA ARG A 8 1.89 -3.11 18.27
C ARG A 8 2.47 -4.47 17.91
N GLN A 9 2.81 -5.30 18.88
CA GLN A 9 3.32 -6.64 18.64
C GLN A 9 2.30 -7.54 17.91
N ILE A 10 1.05 -7.52 18.34
CA ILE A 10 -0.03 -8.29 17.69
C ILE A 10 -0.22 -7.79 16.26
N LEU A 11 -0.25 -6.47 16.04
CA LEU A 11 -0.45 -5.89 14.73
C LEU A 11 0.71 -6.24 13.78
N ALA A 12 1.96 -6.12 14.23
CA ALA A 12 3.13 -6.51 13.43
C ALA A 12 3.09 -8.00 13.04
N GLY A 13 2.73 -8.87 13.99
CA GLY A 13 2.57 -10.29 13.68
C GLY A 13 1.40 -10.61 12.75
N ALA A 14 0.30 -9.84 12.84
CA ALA A 14 -0.83 -9.95 11.91
C ALA A 14 -0.42 -9.53 10.49
N VAL A 15 0.38 -8.47 10.34
CA VAL A 15 0.92 -8.05 9.04
C VAL A 15 1.73 -9.17 8.40
N SER A 16 2.69 -9.76 9.13
CA SER A 16 3.49 -10.88 8.61
C SER A 16 2.61 -12.10 8.27
N TYR A 17 1.66 -12.43 9.12
CA TYR A 17 0.76 -13.56 8.90
C TYR A 17 -0.11 -13.38 7.66
N PHE A 18 -0.76 -12.21 7.52
CA PHE A 18 -1.61 -11.93 6.36
C PHE A 18 -0.81 -11.78 5.05
N ALA A 19 0.44 -11.37 5.12
CA ALA A 19 1.32 -11.37 3.96
C ALA A 19 1.62 -12.79 3.44
N GLU A 20 1.56 -13.80 4.30
CA GLU A 20 1.79 -15.19 3.90
C GLU A 20 0.51 -15.92 3.44
N VAL A 21 -0.60 -15.71 4.13
CA VAL A 21 -1.81 -16.53 3.96
C VAL A 21 -3.04 -15.77 3.42
N GLY A 22 -2.94 -14.44 3.28
CA GLY A 22 -4.07 -13.59 2.89
C GLY A 22 -4.90 -13.10 4.07
N LEU A 23 -5.80 -12.14 3.81
CA LEU A 23 -6.65 -11.52 4.84
C LEU A 23 -7.75 -12.47 5.35
N SER A 24 -8.09 -13.51 4.57
CA SER A 24 -9.00 -14.58 4.99
C SER A 24 -8.42 -15.46 6.09
N GLY A 25 -7.10 -15.40 6.31
CA GLY A 25 -6.40 -16.12 7.37
C GLY A 25 -7.09 -16.06 8.73
N ASN A 26 -7.04 -17.17 9.48
CA ASN A 26 -7.86 -17.33 10.67
C ASN A 26 -7.11 -16.83 11.93
N THR A 27 -7.83 -16.16 12.83
CA THR A 27 -7.26 -15.57 14.04
C THR A 27 -6.77 -16.61 15.06
N ARG A 28 -7.22 -17.85 14.98
CA ARG A 28 -6.73 -18.93 15.82
C ARG A 28 -5.30 -19.31 15.43
N ASP A 29 -5.03 -19.45 14.14
CA ASP A 29 -3.69 -19.76 13.64
C ASP A 29 -2.74 -18.58 13.91
N LEU A 30 -3.22 -17.36 13.76
CA LEU A 30 -2.48 -16.16 14.15
C LEU A 30 -2.11 -16.20 15.64
N SER A 31 -3.05 -16.56 16.52
CA SER A 31 -2.79 -16.63 17.97
C SER A 31 -1.73 -17.67 18.32
N GLN A 32 -1.78 -18.84 17.68
CA GLN A 32 -0.77 -19.89 17.83
C GLN A 32 0.61 -19.41 17.37
N ARG A 33 0.68 -18.77 16.21
CA ARG A 33 1.92 -18.23 15.65
C ARG A 33 2.56 -17.17 16.55
N LEU A 34 1.75 -16.33 17.18
CA LEU A 34 2.21 -15.28 18.10
C LEU A 34 2.49 -15.80 19.54
N GLY A 35 2.16 -17.02 19.86
CA GLY A 35 2.27 -17.56 21.22
C GLY A 35 1.36 -16.83 22.21
N VAL A 36 0.18 -16.36 21.77
CA VAL A 36 -0.80 -15.67 22.60
C VAL A 36 -2.17 -16.35 22.52
N THR A 37 -3.07 -16.00 23.42
CA THR A 37 -4.45 -16.49 23.34
C THR A 37 -5.25 -15.66 22.32
N GLN A 38 -6.23 -16.28 21.68
CA GLN A 38 -7.13 -15.60 20.77
C GLN A 38 -7.93 -14.48 21.48
N SER A 39 -8.30 -14.68 22.76
CA SER A 39 -8.94 -13.67 23.58
C SER A 39 -8.06 -12.44 23.81
N LEU A 40 -6.74 -12.60 23.88
CA LEU A 40 -5.82 -11.46 23.97
C LEU A 40 -5.81 -10.65 22.68
N ILE A 41 -5.86 -11.31 21.51
CA ILE A 41 -5.99 -10.61 20.23
C ILE A 41 -7.28 -9.77 20.21
N PHE A 42 -8.42 -10.37 20.58
CA PHE A 42 -9.71 -9.69 20.59
C PHE A 42 -9.84 -8.60 21.66
N LYS A 43 -9.05 -8.66 22.73
CA LYS A 43 -8.95 -7.56 23.69
C LYS A 43 -8.39 -6.28 23.04
N HIS A 44 -7.47 -6.40 22.10
CA HIS A 44 -6.85 -5.27 21.38
C HIS A 44 -7.52 -4.93 20.06
N PHE A 45 -8.12 -5.91 19.39
CA PHE A 45 -8.83 -5.79 18.12
C PHE A 45 -10.15 -6.56 18.23
N PRO A 46 -11.25 -5.90 18.60
CA PRO A 46 -12.49 -6.57 19.01
C PRO A 46 -13.08 -7.54 17.99
N THR A 47 -12.76 -7.36 16.72
CA THR A 47 -13.19 -8.24 15.62
C THR A 47 -12.04 -8.51 14.66
N LYS A 48 -12.17 -9.55 13.83
CA LYS A 48 -11.23 -9.79 12.73
C LYS A 48 -11.18 -8.59 11.77
N THR A 49 -12.34 -7.99 11.48
CA THR A 49 -12.43 -6.79 10.64
C THR A 49 -11.64 -5.62 11.25
N ALA A 50 -11.74 -5.40 12.56
CA ALA A 50 -10.96 -4.36 13.24
C ALA A 50 -9.44 -4.60 13.13
N LEU A 51 -9.02 -5.86 13.17
CA LEU A 51 -7.61 -6.22 12.94
C LEU A 51 -7.19 -5.98 11.49
N GLN A 52 -8.03 -6.37 10.53
CA GLN A 52 -7.79 -6.12 9.09
C GLN A 52 -7.72 -4.63 8.76
N GLU A 53 -8.60 -3.81 9.34
CA GLU A 53 -8.55 -2.33 9.20
C GLU A 53 -7.26 -1.74 9.78
N ALA A 54 -6.82 -2.21 10.95
CA ALA A 54 -5.55 -1.77 11.52
C ALA A 54 -4.33 -2.18 10.66
N VAL A 55 -4.37 -3.35 10.05
CA VAL A 55 -3.36 -3.79 9.08
C VAL A 55 -3.39 -2.91 7.82
N TYR A 56 -4.59 -2.60 7.31
CA TYR A 56 -4.77 -1.70 6.17
C TYR A 56 -4.16 -0.31 6.45
N GLU A 57 -4.47 0.26 7.60
CA GLU A 57 -3.92 1.54 8.01
C GLU A 57 -2.39 1.52 8.09
N GLN A 58 -1.84 0.51 8.75
CA GLN A 58 -0.39 0.38 8.92
C GLN A 58 0.35 0.08 7.62
N VAL A 59 -0.19 -0.77 6.76
CA VAL A 59 0.51 -1.22 5.56
C VAL A 59 0.32 -0.27 4.39
N PHE A 60 -0.87 0.31 4.23
CA PHE A 60 -1.22 1.13 3.07
C PHE A 60 -1.24 2.63 3.38
N LEU A 61 -2.10 3.08 4.29
CA LEU A 61 -2.32 4.51 4.48
C LEU A 61 -1.13 5.22 5.13
N SER A 62 -0.51 4.62 6.14
CA SER A 62 0.64 5.21 6.84
C SER A 62 1.88 5.37 5.95
N ARG A 63 1.86 4.80 4.75
CA ARG A 63 2.98 4.89 3.79
C ARG A 63 2.77 5.92 2.70
N ILE A 64 1.62 6.57 2.68
CA ILE A 64 1.35 7.70 1.80
C ILE A 64 1.91 8.95 2.47
N GLU A 65 2.97 9.49 1.90
CA GLU A 65 3.62 10.67 2.46
C GLU A 65 2.83 11.94 2.15
N PRO A 66 2.50 12.75 3.17
CA PRO A 66 1.67 13.94 3.02
C PRO A 66 2.23 14.99 2.04
N HIS A 67 3.55 14.98 1.80
CA HIS A 67 4.19 15.96 0.93
C HIS A 67 4.11 15.61 -0.57
N TRP A 68 3.78 14.37 -0.95
CA TRP A 68 3.78 13.96 -2.35
C TRP A 68 2.85 14.77 -3.26
N PRO A 69 1.62 15.15 -2.87
CA PRO A 69 0.79 16.02 -3.69
C PRO A 69 1.42 17.39 -3.98
N ALA A 70 2.13 17.96 -2.99
CA ALA A 70 2.84 19.21 -3.16
C ALA A 70 4.07 19.04 -4.07
N LEU A 71 4.84 17.95 -3.90
CA LEU A 71 5.97 17.60 -4.76
C LEU A 71 5.54 17.49 -6.23
N ILE A 72 4.45 16.81 -6.52
CA ILE A 72 3.95 16.64 -7.90
C ILE A 72 3.58 17.98 -8.52
N ARG A 73 3.01 18.91 -7.76
CA ARG A 73 2.56 20.24 -8.22
C ARG A 73 3.65 21.31 -8.18
N ASP A 74 4.86 21.02 -7.71
CA ASP A 74 5.95 22.01 -7.59
C ASP A 74 6.53 22.40 -8.96
N ARG A 75 5.90 23.35 -9.65
CA ARG A 75 6.32 23.84 -10.97
C ARG A 75 7.62 24.63 -10.97
N SER A 76 8.24 24.88 -9.83
CA SER A 76 9.60 25.42 -9.75
C SER A 76 10.67 24.43 -10.23
N ARG A 77 10.29 23.16 -10.37
CA ARG A 77 11.16 22.04 -10.78
C ARG A 77 10.66 21.40 -12.08
N PRO A 78 11.57 20.87 -12.92
CA PRO A 78 11.16 20.11 -14.11
C PRO A 78 10.24 18.95 -13.77
N LEU A 79 9.22 18.70 -14.61
CA LEU A 79 8.25 17.62 -14.39
C LEU A 79 8.93 16.27 -14.16
N LEU A 80 9.88 15.90 -15.03
CA LEU A 80 10.58 14.61 -14.91
C LEU A 80 11.24 14.44 -13.54
N ALA A 81 11.94 15.47 -13.05
CA ALA A 81 12.60 15.42 -11.74
C ALA A 81 11.61 15.23 -10.58
N ARG A 82 10.40 15.83 -10.68
CA ARG A 82 9.32 15.63 -9.70
C ARG A 82 8.79 14.21 -9.70
N LEU A 83 8.55 13.65 -10.89
CA LEU A 83 8.05 12.29 -11.06
C LEU A 83 9.10 11.24 -10.64
N GLU A 84 10.36 11.43 -10.99
CA GLU A 84 11.47 10.57 -10.56
C GLU A 84 11.60 10.53 -9.03
N GLN A 85 11.54 11.70 -8.39
CA GLN A 85 11.58 11.77 -6.93
C GLN A 85 10.37 11.07 -6.32
N PHE A 86 9.15 11.38 -6.80
CA PHE A 86 7.94 10.74 -6.30
C PHE A 86 8.03 9.22 -6.42
N TYR A 87 8.35 8.67 -7.59
CA TYR A 87 8.41 7.22 -7.77
C TYR A 87 9.56 6.56 -7.00
N THR A 88 10.67 7.26 -6.79
CA THR A 88 11.76 6.78 -5.94
C THR A 88 11.30 6.62 -4.48
N GLU A 89 10.61 7.61 -3.94
CA GLU A 89 10.08 7.57 -2.59
C GLU A 89 8.93 6.57 -2.46
N TYR A 90 8.00 6.60 -3.41
CA TYR A 90 6.83 5.74 -3.44
C TYR A 90 7.22 4.26 -3.51
N THR A 91 8.10 3.88 -4.43
CA THR A 91 8.54 2.49 -4.53
C THR A 91 9.32 2.04 -3.29
N ARG A 92 10.11 2.92 -2.69
CA ARG A 92 10.77 2.62 -1.40
C ARG A 92 9.76 2.32 -0.29
N ALA A 93 8.64 3.04 -0.27
CA ALA A 93 7.60 2.84 0.72
C ALA A 93 6.80 1.54 0.53
N ILE A 94 6.50 1.17 -0.72
CA ILE A 94 5.57 0.07 -1.03
C ILE A 94 6.25 -1.22 -1.52
N PHE A 95 7.51 -1.18 -1.97
CA PHE A 95 8.23 -2.37 -2.43
C PHE A 95 8.74 -3.18 -1.24
N THR A 96 7.80 -3.73 -0.48
CA THR A 96 8.05 -4.66 0.63
C THR A 96 7.25 -5.93 0.42
N TYR A 97 7.72 -7.02 1.04
CA TYR A 97 7.06 -8.32 0.97
C TYR A 97 5.60 -8.23 1.47
N GLU A 98 5.40 -7.58 2.60
CA GLU A 98 4.10 -7.45 3.25
C GLU A 98 3.14 -6.63 2.39
N TRP A 99 3.57 -5.45 1.91
CA TRP A 99 2.71 -4.57 1.13
C TRP A 99 2.22 -5.27 -0.14
N MET A 100 3.15 -5.80 -0.94
CA MET A 100 2.83 -6.40 -2.23
C MET A 100 1.92 -7.61 -2.09
N ARG A 101 2.21 -8.48 -1.14
CA ARG A 101 1.43 -9.72 -0.97
C ARG A 101 0.05 -9.45 -0.37
N ILE A 102 -0.06 -8.59 0.65
CA ILE A 102 -1.37 -8.23 1.22
C ILE A 102 -2.22 -7.55 0.17
N PHE A 103 -1.65 -6.66 -0.65
CA PHE A 103 -2.36 -5.99 -1.73
C PHE A 103 -2.92 -7.01 -2.75
N MET A 104 -2.12 -7.97 -3.18
CA MET A 104 -2.54 -9.01 -4.12
C MET A 104 -3.61 -9.93 -3.53
N PHE A 105 -3.42 -10.40 -2.30
CA PHE A 105 -4.41 -11.25 -1.62
C PHE A 105 -5.74 -10.52 -1.42
N SER A 106 -5.72 -9.28 -0.94
CA SER A 106 -6.96 -8.53 -0.72
C SER A 106 -7.70 -8.26 -2.02
N GLY A 107 -7.00 -8.11 -3.14
CA GLY A 107 -7.58 -7.99 -4.47
C GLY A 107 -8.39 -9.23 -4.90
N LEU A 108 -7.92 -10.41 -4.51
CA LEU A 108 -8.60 -11.69 -4.79
C LEU A 108 -9.72 -12.01 -3.78
N GLU A 109 -9.68 -11.43 -2.58
CA GLU A 109 -10.59 -11.70 -1.47
C GLU A 109 -11.72 -10.66 -1.33
N GLY A 110 -12.09 -9.97 -2.41
CA GLY A 110 -13.21 -9.00 -2.43
C GLY A 110 -12.82 -7.57 -2.81
N ALA A 111 -11.52 -7.26 -2.81
CA ALA A 111 -10.94 -6.01 -3.32
C ALA A 111 -11.42 -4.69 -2.67
N GLU A 112 -12.12 -4.72 -1.53
CA GLU A 112 -12.62 -3.49 -0.89
C GLU A 112 -11.46 -2.57 -0.46
N LEU A 113 -10.46 -3.12 0.22
CA LEU A 113 -9.28 -2.37 0.65
C LEU A 113 -8.50 -1.83 -0.54
N ASN A 114 -8.39 -2.61 -1.62
CA ASN A 114 -7.75 -2.18 -2.88
C ASN A 114 -8.52 -1.00 -3.49
N ARG A 115 -9.85 -1.08 -3.60
CA ARG A 115 -10.67 0.02 -4.15
C ARG A 115 -10.52 1.31 -3.33
N ARG A 116 -10.50 1.21 -2.00
CA ARG A 116 -10.28 2.36 -1.11
C ARG A 116 -8.90 2.97 -1.33
N TYR A 117 -7.86 2.14 -1.34
CA TYR A 117 -6.48 2.60 -1.56
C TYR A 117 -6.29 3.22 -2.94
N LEU A 118 -6.73 2.52 -4.01
CA LEU A 118 -6.57 2.98 -5.39
C LEU A 118 -7.41 4.25 -5.65
N GLY A 119 -8.59 4.35 -5.07
CA GLY A 119 -9.41 5.57 -5.15
C GLY A 119 -8.72 6.77 -4.49
N HIS A 120 -8.11 6.57 -3.33
CA HIS A 120 -7.32 7.61 -2.66
C HIS A 120 -6.09 8.00 -3.47
N LEU A 121 -5.31 7.01 -3.94
CA LEU A 121 -4.15 7.23 -4.81
C LEU A 121 -4.52 7.99 -6.09
N GLN A 122 -5.63 7.62 -6.74
CA GLN A 122 -6.16 8.32 -7.91
C GLN A 122 -6.39 9.80 -7.62
N GLN A 123 -7.04 10.11 -6.51
CA GLN A 123 -7.41 11.47 -6.13
C GLN A 123 -6.19 12.34 -5.79
N VAL A 124 -5.28 11.81 -4.96
CA VAL A 124 -4.22 12.64 -4.37
C VAL A 124 -2.92 12.62 -5.17
N ILE A 125 -2.73 11.62 -6.05
CA ILE A 125 -1.49 11.42 -6.80
C ILE A 125 -1.72 11.40 -8.31
N LEU A 126 -2.52 10.42 -8.80
CA LEU A 126 -2.54 10.15 -10.24
C LEU A 126 -3.28 11.23 -11.04
N SER A 127 -4.38 11.77 -10.52
CA SER A 127 -5.07 12.89 -11.18
C SER A 127 -4.22 14.17 -11.20
N PRO A 128 -3.60 14.62 -10.09
CA PRO A 128 -2.61 15.68 -10.12
C PRO A 128 -1.45 15.46 -11.09
N MET A 129 -0.95 14.22 -11.16
CA MET A 129 0.14 13.87 -12.08
C MET A 129 -0.30 14.02 -13.54
N LEU A 130 -1.51 13.61 -13.89
CA LEU A 130 -2.10 13.80 -15.22
C LEU A 130 -2.26 15.28 -15.56
N GLU A 131 -2.77 16.09 -14.62
CA GLU A 131 -2.90 17.53 -14.78
C GLU A 131 -1.55 18.20 -15.08
N GLU A 132 -0.51 17.84 -14.33
CA GLU A 132 0.83 18.41 -14.52
C GLU A 132 1.49 17.92 -15.81
N LEU A 133 1.25 16.68 -16.23
CA LEU A 133 1.71 16.16 -17.51
C LEU A 133 1.10 16.91 -18.69
N ASN A 134 -0.22 17.10 -18.69
CA ASN A 134 -0.92 17.83 -19.73
C ASN A 134 -0.56 19.32 -19.74
N ALA A 135 -0.32 19.93 -18.58
CA ALA A 135 0.14 21.31 -18.49
C ALA A 135 1.57 21.53 -19.00
N ALA A 136 2.44 20.50 -18.87
CA ALA A 136 3.85 20.60 -19.24
C ALA A 136 4.12 20.29 -20.72
N ILE A 137 3.31 19.45 -21.36
CA ILE A 137 3.54 18.97 -22.74
C ILE A 137 2.56 19.62 -23.71
N ALA A 138 1.28 19.26 -23.62
CA ALA A 138 0.19 19.85 -24.38
C ALA A 138 -1.16 19.46 -23.75
N PRO A 139 -2.21 20.28 -23.88
CA PRO A 139 -3.53 19.90 -23.40
C PRO A 139 -3.98 18.56 -24.00
N GLU A 140 -4.54 17.71 -23.14
CA GLU A 140 -5.10 16.40 -23.53
C GLU A 140 -4.13 15.43 -24.21
N VAL A 141 -2.81 15.62 -24.04
CA VAL A 141 -1.79 14.70 -24.58
C VAL A 141 -1.87 13.32 -23.95
N ALA A 142 -2.33 13.23 -22.72
CA ALA A 142 -2.52 11.98 -21.98
C ALA A 142 -3.90 11.93 -21.33
N GLY A 143 -4.46 10.73 -21.23
CA GLY A 143 -5.67 10.43 -20.51
C GLY A 143 -5.41 9.67 -19.19
N PRO A 144 -6.48 9.42 -18.41
CA PRO A 144 -6.36 8.69 -17.14
C PRO A 144 -5.69 7.31 -17.28
N GLU A 145 -5.98 6.58 -18.36
CA GLU A 145 -5.41 5.27 -18.61
C GLU A 145 -3.90 5.31 -18.88
N ASP A 146 -3.37 6.41 -19.43
CA ASP A 146 -1.93 6.54 -19.68
C ASP A 146 -1.17 6.67 -18.34
N ILE A 147 -1.74 7.39 -17.38
CA ILE A 147 -1.18 7.46 -16.03
C ILE A 147 -1.29 6.11 -15.31
N TRP A 148 -2.40 5.38 -15.46
CA TRP A 148 -2.52 4.03 -14.92
C TRP A 148 -1.54 3.05 -15.56
N ARG A 149 -1.26 3.13 -16.85
CA ARG A 149 -0.23 2.32 -17.53
C ARG A 149 1.16 2.63 -16.98
N LEU A 150 1.51 3.92 -16.86
CA LEU A 150 2.79 4.32 -16.25
C LEU A 150 2.92 3.76 -14.84
N HIS A 151 1.94 4.03 -13.99
CA HIS A 151 1.93 3.57 -12.61
C HIS A 151 2.00 2.04 -12.53
N GLY A 152 1.15 1.34 -13.28
CA GLY A 152 1.08 -0.12 -13.30
C GLY A 152 2.38 -0.77 -13.76
N SER A 153 3.09 -0.19 -14.75
CA SER A 153 4.37 -0.71 -15.20
C SER A 153 5.44 -0.67 -14.11
N ILE A 154 5.45 0.37 -13.30
CA ILE A 154 6.37 0.50 -12.15
C ILE A 154 5.99 -0.49 -11.04
N ILE A 155 4.69 -0.57 -10.70
CA ILE A 155 4.21 -1.51 -9.67
C ILE A 155 4.48 -2.96 -10.05
N TYR A 156 4.40 -3.30 -11.34
CA TYR A 156 4.68 -4.65 -11.82
C TYR A 156 6.11 -5.13 -11.49
N ILE A 157 7.08 -4.22 -11.37
CA ILE A 157 8.44 -4.55 -10.89
C ILE A 157 8.36 -5.12 -9.47
N GLY A 158 7.61 -4.47 -8.58
CA GLY A 158 7.38 -4.95 -7.21
C GLY A 158 6.66 -6.30 -7.17
N ILE A 159 5.64 -6.50 -8.01
CA ILE A 159 4.93 -7.77 -8.13
C ILE A 159 5.89 -8.88 -8.54
N ARG A 160 6.71 -8.66 -9.55
CA ARG A 160 7.72 -9.63 -10.00
C ARG A 160 8.66 -10.01 -8.86
N ARG A 161 9.14 -9.02 -8.11
CA ARG A 161 10.13 -9.23 -7.05
C ARG A 161 9.54 -9.93 -5.82
N PHE A 162 8.41 -9.48 -5.32
CA PHE A 162 7.88 -9.89 -4.01
C PHE A 162 6.77 -10.94 -4.09
N VAL A 163 6.07 -11.05 -5.23
CA VAL A 163 5.02 -12.06 -5.42
C VAL A 163 5.53 -13.24 -6.23
N TYR A 164 6.13 -12.98 -7.40
CA TYR A 164 6.63 -14.03 -8.27
C TYR A 164 8.06 -14.47 -7.97
N GLN A 165 8.78 -13.71 -7.15
CA GLN A 165 10.18 -13.99 -6.76
C GLN A 165 11.10 -14.15 -7.99
N THR A 166 10.87 -13.37 -9.03
CA THR A 166 11.68 -13.36 -10.24
C THR A 166 12.72 -12.22 -10.18
N PRO A 167 13.87 -12.36 -10.87
CA PRO A 167 14.87 -11.31 -10.92
C PRO A 167 14.28 -9.98 -11.43
N THR A 168 14.68 -8.89 -10.80
CA THR A 168 14.33 -7.52 -11.20
C THR A 168 15.60 -6.68 -11.30
N PRO A 169 15.61 -5.60 -12.09
CA PRO A 169 16.74 -4.68 -12.16
C PRO A 169 17.14 -4.14 -10.80
#